data_68508bcf610e4beeb1bc673f54861cd6
#
_entry.id   68508bcf610e4beeb1bc673f54861cd6
#
_cell.length_a   1.000
_cell.length_b   1.000
_cell.length_c   1.000
_cell.angle_alpha   90.00
_cell.angle_beta   90.00
_cell.angle_gamma   90.00
#
_symmetry.space_group_name_H-M   'P 1'
#
loop_
_entity.id
_entity.type
_entity.pdbx_description
1 polymer ?
#
loop_
_entity_poly.entity_id
_entity_poly.type
_entity_poly.pdbx_seq_one_letter_code
_entity_poly.pdbx_strand_id
1 'polypeptide(L)'
;MTKKYFLSITIIISICLNAFAQAPKYSNEFLNVGVGARALGMSNSYISSANDVTAGYWNPSGLLGIGNQHQVALMHSEYFAGIAKYDYGAYATRLDSSSVLGVTIIRFGVDDIPNTTELINSNGNVDYNRITTFSATDFAFIVSYAKTLKIPGLRLGANAKVIRRRVGSFAGSWGFGIDAGAQYDYKKWKFAAMARDVTSTFNAWTYNLSEETKAVFVATGNEIPENSVEITLPKLLLGGARKFDFSPKMSLLAELNLDATFDGKRSVMIKSKAISIDPHIGLEASYMNLVFLRAGLGNYQAYTDAVGQKIKTF
;
A
#
# COMPACT_ATOMS: atom_id res chain seq x y z
N MET A 1 -3.05 41.49 -9.25
CA MET A 1 -3.30 40.38 -8.28
C MET A 1 -2.45 39.15 -8.53
N THR A 2 -1.95 38.86 -9.70
CA THR A 2 -1.22 37.62 -10.08
C THR A 2 0.17 37.45 -9.45
N LYS A 3 0.96 38.52 -9.24
CA LYS A 3 2.33 38.43 -8.68
C LYS A 3 2.39 37.95 -7.21
N LYS A 4 1.39 38.33 -6.39
CA LYS A 4 1.36 37.91 -4.96
C LYS A 4 1.10 36.42 -4.79
N TYR A 5 0.21 35.83 -5.61
CA TYR A 5 -0.08 34.40 -5.57
C TYR A 5 1.09 33.56 -6.13
N PHE A 6 1.80 34.07 -7.13
CA PHE A 6 2.99 33.41 -7.66
C PHE A 6 4.11 33.33 -6.61
N LEU A 7 4.34 34.41 -5.88
CA LEU A 7 5.33 34.45 -4.79
C LEU A 7 4.96 33.50 -3.63
N SER A 8 3.66 33.45 -3.25
CA SER A 8 3.18 32.53 -2.19
C SER A 8 3.33 31.07 -2.58
N ILE A 9 3.03 30.71 -3.84
CA ILE A 9 3.21 29.35 -4.36
C ILE A 9 4.69 28.96 -4.40
N THR A 10 5.57 29.86 -4.81
CA THR A 10 7.02 29.64 -4.85
C THR A 10 7.60 29.42 -3.45
N ILE A 11 7.13 30.17 -2.46
CA ILE A 11 7.55 30.00 -1.05
C ILE A 11 7.06 28.67 -0.48
N ILE A 12 5.83 28.26 -0.76
CA ILE A 12 5.28 26.96 -0.34
C ILE A 12 6.07 25.81 -0.97
N ILE A 13 6.38 25.89 -2.27
CA ILE A 13 7.22 24.90 -2.97
C ILE A 13 8.64 24.84 -2.39
N SER A 14 9.25 25.99 -2.05
CA SER A 14 10.59 26.04 -1.47
C SER A 14 10.66 25.47 -0.04
N ILE A 15 9.60 25.59 0.75
CA ILE A 15 9.52 25.02 2.11
C ILE A 15 9.39 23.48 2.03
N CYS A 16 8.71 22.95 1.02
CA CYS A 16 8.58 21.51 0.81
C CYS A 16 9.89 20.82 0.36
N LEU A 17 10.85 21.57 -0.18
CA LEU A 17 12.09 20.99 -0.73
C LEU A 17 13.18 20.70 0.31
N ASN A 18 13.07 21.15 1.55
CA ASN A 18 14.12 21.01 2.57
C ASN A 18 13.85 19.97 3.68
N ALA A 19 12.79 19.17 3.59
CA ALA A 19 12.49 18.13 4.57
C ALA A 19 13.05 16.75 4.12
N PHE A 20 14.32 16.67 3.74
CA PHE A 20 15.02 15.39 3.62
C PHE A 20 15.51 14.91 5.00
N ALA A 21 14.61 14.74 5.95
CA ALA A 21 14.84 13.79 7.02
C ALA A 21 14.97 12.42 6.36
N GLN A 22 15.91 11.59 6.78
CA GLN A 22 16.08 10.23 6.27
C GLN A 22 14.82 9.42 6.60
N ALA A 23 13.81 9.50 5.72
CA ALA A 23 12.61 8.69 5.87
C ALA A 23 12.98 7.22 5.66
N PRO A 24 12.48 6.30 6.50
CA PRO A 24 12.69 4.88 6.31
C PRO A 24 12.16 4.48 4.94
N LYS A 25 13.00 3.81 4.16
CA LYS A 25 12.77 3.53 2.73
C LYS A 25 11.57 2.59 2.48
N TYR A 26 11.18 1.81 3.46
CA TYR A 26 10.17 0.77 3.35
C TYR A 26 9.17 0.86 4.52
N SER A 27 8.58 2.03 4.72
CA SER A 27 7.53 2.24 5.70
C SER A 27 6.17 1.76 5.18
N ASN A 28 5.35 1.14 6.04
CA ASN A 28 4.00 0.66 5.73
C ASN A 28 3.89 -0.29 4.52
N GLU A 29 4.91 -1.12 4.26
CA GLU A 29 4.95 -2.02 3.10
C GLU A 29 3.82 -3.05 3.08
N PHE A 30 3.19 -3.36 4.20
CA PHE A 30 2.00 -4.21 4.23
C PHE A 30 0.84 -3.64 3.39
N LEU A 31 0.82 -2.33 3.13
CA LEU A 31 -0.11 -1.67 2.22
C LEU A 31 0.29 -1.79 0.73
N ASN A 32 1.38 -2.44 0.40
CA ASN A 32 1.82 -2.69 -0.97
C ASN A 32 1.59 -4.14 -1.42
N VAL A 33 1.11 -5.02 -0.55
CA VAL A 33 0.84 -6.45 -0.87
C VAL A 33 -0.20 -6.59 -1.98
N GLY A 34 -1.23 -5.75 -1.96
CA GLY A 34 -2.34 -5.81 -2.91
C GLY A 34 -3.56 -6.58 -2.39
N VAL A 35 -4.74 -6.26 -2.91
CA VAL A 35 -6.02 -6.86 -2.51
C VAL A 35 -6.89 -7.20 -3.71
N GLY A 36 -7.66 -8.28 -3.57
CA GLY A 36 -8.62 -8.73 -4.57
C GLY A 36 -7.99 -9.58 -5.67
N ALA A 37 -8.58 -10.76 -5.92
CA ALA A 37 -8.07 -11.74 -6.89
C ALA A 37 -7.93 -11.17 -8.32
N ARG A 38 -8.77 -10.19 -8.69
CA ARG A 38 -8.68 -9.54 -10.00
C ARG A 38 -7.37 -8.76 -10.16
N ALA A 39 -7.05 -7.92 -9.21
CA ALA A 39 -5.82 -7.11 -9.24
C ALA A 39 -4.56 -7.97 -9.11
N LEU A 40 -4.57 -8.94 -8.19
CA LEU A 40 -3.45 -9.88 -8.00
C LEU A 40 -3.19 -10.71 -9.26
N GLY A 41 -4.25 -11.18 -9.95
CA GLY A 41 -4.14 -11.90 -11.22
C GLY A 41 -3.61 -11.04 -12.38
N MET A 42 -3.63 -9.71 -12.24
CA MET A 42 -3.08 -8.74 -13.19
C MET A 42 -1.75 -8.14 -12.73
N SER A 43 -1.07 -8.77 -11.77
CA SER A 43 0.17 -8.28 -11.16
C SER A 43 0.05 -6.83 -10.63
N ASN A 44 -1.07 -6.52 -9.96
CA ASN A 44 -1.39 -5.21 -9.38
C ASN A 44 -1.60 -4.08 -10.43
N SER A 45 -1.67 -4.40 -11.72
CA SER A 45 -2.01 -3.44 -12.78
C SER A 45 -3.52 -3.24 -12.82
N TYR A 46 -4.05 -2.33 -11.98
CA TYR A 46 -5.50 -2.26 -11.76
C TYR A 46 -6.06 -0.86 -11.47
N ILE A 47 -5.24 0.17 -11.29
CA ILE A 47 -5.70 1.51 -10.84
C ILE A 47 -6.63 2.21 -11.85
N SER A 48 -6.54 1.88 -13.14
CA SER A 48 -7.37 2.47 -14.19
C SER A 48 -8.69 1.72 -14.36
N SER A 49 -8.69 0.40 -14.19
CA SER A 49 -9.86 -0.46 -14.36
C SER A 49 -10.59 -0.78 -13.05
N ALA A 50 -10.07 -0.36 -11.90
CA ALA A 50 -10.71 -0.51 -10.61
C ALA A 50 -12.13 0.09 -10.63
N ASN A 51 -13.16 -0.74 -10.40
CA ASN A 51 -14.55 -0.35 -10.53
C ASN A 51 -15.48 -1.12 -9.57
N ASP A 52 -14.93 -1.66 -8.50
CA ASP A 52 -15.63 -2.39 -7.46
C ASP A 52 -15.23 -1.85 -6.07
N VAL A 53 -15.69 -2.49 -5.01
CA VAL A 53 -15.42 -2.07 -3.61
C VAL A 53 -13.91 -2.07 -3.28
N THR A 54 -13.08 -2.88 -3.99
CA THR A 54 -11.63 -2.89 -3.79
C THR A 54 -10.95 -1.60 -4.30
N ALA A 55 -11.67 -0.79 -5.07
CA ALA A 55 -11.20 0.51 -5.51
C ALA A 55 -10.88 1.45 -4.34
N GLY A 56 -11.50 1.30 -3.17
CA GLY A 56 -11.13 2.04 -1.96
C GLY A 56 -9.64 1.91 -1.63
N TYR A 57 -9.05 0.75 -1.88
CA TYR A 57 -7.62 0.51 -1.73
C TYR A 57 -6.80 0.93 -2.97
N TRP A 58 -7.27 0.58 -4.20
CA TRP A 58 -6.48 0.77 -5.42
C TRP A 58 -6.51 2.20 -5.93
N ASN A 59 -7.70 2.76 -6.10
CA ASN A 59 -7.95 4.14 -6.51
C ASN A 59 -9.38 4.52 -6.11
N PRO A 60 -9.58 5.35 -5.07
CA PRO A 60 -10.90 5.62 -4.52
C PRO A 60 -11.90 6.18 -5.53
N SER A 61 -11.45 6.86 -6.60
CA SER A 61 -12.34 7.34 -7.67
C SER A 61 -13.08 6.20 -8.39
N GLY A 62 -12.50 4.98 -8.38
CA GLY A 62 -13.09 3.78 -8.96
C GLY A 62 -14.31 3.24 -8.22
N LEU A 63 -14.54 3.65 -6.96
CA LEU A 63 -15.75 3.30 -6.20
C LEU A 63 -17.04 3.71 -6.90
N LEU A 64 -17.00 4.75 -7.73
CA LEU A 64 -18.16 5.16 -8.55
C LEU A 64 -18.59 4.09 -9.58
N GLY A 65 -17.73 3.10 -9.82
CA GLY A 65 -18.00 1.95 -10.70
C GLY A 65 -18.77 0.80 -10.05
N ILE A 66 -19.06 0.82 -8.73
CA ILE A 66 -19.84 -0.25 -8.08
C ILE A 66 -21.22 -0.41 -8.78
N GLY A 67 -21.57 -1.65 -9.11
CA GLY A 67 -22.78 -1.94 -9.87
C GLY A 67 -24.08 -1.85 -9.04
N ASN A 68 -23.99 -2.07 -7.72
CA ASN A 68 -25.13 -2.13 -6.81
C ASN A 68 -25.09 -0.97 -5.80
N GLN A 69 -26.22 -0.75 -5.11
CA GLN A 69 -26.32 0.22 -4.02
C GLN A 69 -25.28 -0.05 -2.92
N HIS A 70 -25.06 -1.32 -2.61
CA HIS A 70 -24.10 -1.77 -1.60
C HIS A 70 -23.20 -2.85 -2.20
N GLN A 71 -21.93 -2.85 -1.84
CA GLN A 71 -20.99 -3.90 -2.21
C GLN A 71 -20.06 -4.21 -1.04
N VAL A 72 -19.79 -5.51 -0.84
CA VAL A 72 -18.87 -6.03 0.19
C VAL A 72 -17.81 -6.89 -0.50
N ALA A 73 -16.59 -6.86 0.01
CA ALA A 73 -15.55 -7.82 -0.34
C ALA A 73 -14.81 -8.26 0.92
N LEU A 74 -14.45 -9.55 0.94
CA LEU A 74 -13.61 -10.15 1.97
C LEU A 74 -12.50 -10.95 1.27
N MET A 75 -11.30 -10.92 1.84
CA MET A 75 -10.17 -11.71 1.37
C MET A 75 -9.33 -12.17 2.56
N HIS A 76 -8.89 -13.42 2.52
CA HIS A 76 -7.87 -13.97 3.38
C HIS A 76 -6.74 -14.53 2.51
N SER A 77 -5.50 -14.27 2.88
CA SER A 77 -4.33 -14.83 2.22
C SER A 77 -3.27 -15.18 3.24
N GLU A 78 -2.61 -16.30 3.02
CA GLU A 78 -1.49 -16.76 3.81
C GLU A 78 -0.20 -16.69 2.98
N TYR A 79 0.85 -16.17 3.59
CA TYR A 79 2.17 -16.05 3.00
C TYR A 79 3.19 -16.85 3.81
N PHE A 80 4.27 -17.29 3.16
CA PHE A 80 5.38 -18.01 3.78
C PHE A 80 4.90 -19.25 4.55
N ALA A 81 4.11 -20.11 3.89
CA ALA A 81 3.53 -21.34 4.46
C ALA A 81 2.68 -21.08 5.72
N GLY A 82 1.88 -20.01 5.72
CA GLY A 82 0.95 -19.70 6.82
C GLY A 82 1.55 -18.86 7.96
N ILE A 83 2.84 -18.51 7.88
CA ILE A 83 3.50 -17.69 8.92
C ILE A 83 2.89 -16.29 8.96
N ALA A 84 2.68 -15.65 7.80
CA ALA A 84 2.09 -14.33 7.72
C ALA A 84 0.68 -14.39 7.14
N LYS A 85 -0.27 -13.75 7.80
CA LYS A 85 -1.69 -13.70 7.43
C LYS A 85 -2.06 -12.29 7.00
N TYR A 86 -2.79 -12.20 5.87
CA TYR A 86 -3.25 -10.95 5.31
C TYR A 86 -4.77 -11.00 5.12
N ASP A 87 -5.48 -10.23 5.92
CA ASP A 87 -6.92 -10.15 5.94
C ASP A 87 -7.37 -8.80 5.38
N TYR A 88 -8.38 -8.82 4.53
CA TYR A 88 -8.98 -7.63 3.94
C TYR A 88 -10.50 -7.72 4.03
N GLY A 89 -11.12 -6.63 4.44
CA GLY A 89 -12.56 -6.43 4.42
C GLY A 89 -12.90 -5.04 3.93
N ALA A 90 -13.88 -4.93 3.03
CA ALA A 90 -14.36 -3.64 2.55
C ALA A 90 -15.86 -3.63 2.32
N TYR A 91 -16.43 -2.44 2.52
CA TYR A 91 -17.82 -2.12 2.22
C TYR A 91 -17.88 -0.79 1.50
N ALA A 92 -18.74 -0.70 0.49
CA ALA A 92 -19.02 0.55 -0.21
C ALA A 92 -20.53 0.72 -0.42
N THR A 93 -20.99 1.95 -0.35
CA THR A 93 -22.38 2.32 -0.58
C THR A 93 -22.50 3.61 -1.38
N ARG A 94 -23.46 3.65 -2.31
CA ARG A 94 -23.81 4.89 -3.01
C ARG A 94 -24.55 5.81 -2.04
N LEU A 95 -24.09 7.05 -1.93
CA LEU A 95 -24.79 8.09 -1.18
C LEU A 95 -25.86 8.75 -2.05
N ASP A 96 -25.50 8.99 -3.31
CA ASP A 96 -26.35 9.56 -4.35
C ASP A 96 -25.90 9.10 -5.75
N SER A 97 -26.49 9.65 -6.81
CA SER A 97 -26.15 9.32 -8.21
C SER A 97 -24.72 9.71 -8.61
N SER A 98 -24.05 10.56 -7.85
CA SER A 98 -22.75 11.15 -8.15
C SER A 98 -21.68 10.85 -7.11
N SER A 99 -22.00 10.22 -5.99
CA SER A 99 -21.07 10.00 -4.89
C SER A 99 -21.20 8.63 -4.23
N VAL A 100 -20.06 8.10 -3.76
CA VAL A 100 -19.93 6.80 -3.09
C VAL A 100 -19.04 6.97 -1.88
N LEU A 101 -19.43 6.33 -0.77
CA LEU A 101 -18.62 6.17 0.43
C LEU A 101 -18.14 4.73 0.53
N GLY A 102 -16.88 4.54 0.93
CA GLY A 102 -16.29 3.23 1.20
C GLY A 102 -15.58 3.17 2.54
N VAL A 103 -15.53 1.98 3.12
CA VAL A 103 -14.72 1.69 4.30
C VAL A 103 -13.94 0.42 4.02
N THR A 104 -12.64 0.42 4.33
CA THR A 104 -11.74 -0.72 4.15
C THR A 104 -10.97 -0.96 5.44
N ILE A 105 -10.83 -2.23 5.81
CA ILE A 105 -10.01 -2.71 6.92
C ILE A 105 -9.01 -3.71 6.37
N ILE A 106 -7.74 -3.52 6.71
CA ILE A 106 -6.65 -4.43 6.35
C ILE A 106 -5.96 -4.84 7.64
N ARG A 107 -5.68 -6.13 7.79
CA ARG A 107 -4.83 -6.68 8.85
C ARG A 107 -3.70 -7.48 8.19
N PHE A 108 -2.47 -7.21 8.60
CA PHE A 108 -1.33 -8.07 8.32
C PHE A 108 -0.73 -8.51 9.64
N GLY A 109 -0.52 -9.81 9.84
CA GLY A 109 -0.08 -10.33 11.12
C GLY A 109 0.82 -11.53 10.99
N VAL A 110 1.78 -11.62 11.92
CA VAL A 110 2.61 -12.80 12.18
C VAL A 110 2.38 -13.17 13.64
N ASP A 111 1.92 -14.38 13.87
CA ASP A 111 1.66 -14.92 15.20
C ASP A 111 2.79 -15.86 15.63
N ASP A 112 2.83 -16.22 16.91
CA ASP A 112 3.74 -17.21 17.50
C ASP A 112 5.24 -16.92 17.27
N ILE A 113 5.63 -15.64 17.26
CA ILE A 113 7.03 -15.24 17.16
C ILE A 113 7.74 -15.59 18.48
N PRO A 114 8.81 -16.42 18.46
CA PRO A 114 9.53 -16.77 19.68
C PRO A 114 10.18 -15.55 20.33
N ASN A 115 9.89 -15.33 21.60
CA ASN A 115 10.57 -14.34 22.43
C ASN A 115 11.68 -15.01 23.22
N THR A 116 12.93 -14.69 22.88
CA THR A 116 14.13 -15.25 23.51
C THR A 116 14.85 -14.24 24.40
N THR A 117 14.23 -13.09 24.71
CA THR A 117 14.87 -12.04 25.52
C THR A 117 15.22 -12.49 26.92
N GLU A 118 14.52 -13.51 27.46
CA GLU A 118 14.78 -14.10 28.80
C GLU A 118 15.42 -15.48 28.73
N LEU A 119 15.93 -15.89 27.56
CA LEU A 119 16.53 -17.22 27.36
C LEU A 119 17.71 -17.49 28.29
N ILE A 120 18.52 -16.47 28.61
CA ILE A 120 19.64 -16.54 29.51
C ILE A 120 19.20 -16.05 30.88
N ASN A 121 19.33 -16.92 31.90
CA ASN A 121 18.98 -16.55 33.26
C ASN A 121 20.10 -15.71 33.93
N SER A 122 19.83 -15.22 35.15
CA SER A 122 20.78 -14.39 35.91
C SER A 122 22.13 -15.08 36.22
N ASN A 123 22.19 -16.42 36.14
CA ASN A 123 23.40 -17.21 36.33
C ASN A 123 24.17 -17.47 35.02
N GLY A 124 23.74 -16.91 33.90
CA GLY A 124 24.36 -17.11 32.59
C GLY A 124 24.01 -18.45 31.93
N ASN A 125 23.09 -19.22 32.46
CA ASN A 125 22.66 -20.50 31.88
C ASN A 125 21.48 -20.28 30.89
N VAL A 126 21.49 -21.06 29.81
CA VAL A 126 20.41 -21.11 28.83
C VAL A 126 19.25 -21.94 29.40
N ASP A 127 18.04 -21.36 29.47
CA ASP A 127 16.81 -21.99 29.90
C ASP A 127 15.70 -21.86 28.83
N TYR A 128 15.52 -22.92 28.07
CA TYR A 128 14.53 -22.96 26.97
C TYR A 128 13.07 -22.89 27.46
N ASN A 129 12.79 -23.19 28.74
CA ASN A 129 11.43 -23.05 29.29
C ASN A 129 10.99 -21.61 29.47
N ARG A 130 11.89 -20.65 29.31
CA ARG A 130 11.62 -19.20 29.37
C ARG A 130 11.28 -18.61 28.03
N ILE A 131 11.26 -19.42 26.97
CA ILE A 131 10.80 -18.96 25.64
C ILE A 131 9.29 -18.79 25.71
N THR A 132 8.85 -17.54 25.46
CA THR A 132 7.44 -17.19 25.28
C THR A 132 7.19 -16.85 23.82
N THR A 133 5.95 -16.55 23.44
CA THR A 133 5.63 -16.09 22.09
C THR A 133 4.92 -14.73 22.12
N PHE A 134 5.05 -13.99 21.04
CA PHE A 134 4.31 -12.76 20.81
C PHE A 134 3.85 -12.66 19.35
N SER A 135 2.94 -11.73 19.05
CA SER A 135 2.48 -11.46 17.69
C SER A 135 2.89 -10.06 17.24
N ALA A 136 3.21 -9.91 15.96
CA ALA A 136 3.35 -8.62 15.31
C ALA A 136 2.15 -8.40 14.38
N THR A 137 1.47 -7.26 14.50
CA THR A 137 0.22 -7.02 13.75
C THR A 137 0.13 -5.56 13.30
N ASP A 138 -0.14 -5.37 12.02
CA ASP A 138 -0.37 -4.09 11.38
C ASP A 138 -1.83 -4.02 10.91
N PHE A 139 -2.52 -2.94 11.26
CA PHE A 139 -3.87 -2.64 10.81
C PHE A 139 -3.89 -1.34 10.02
N ALA A 140 -4.72 -1.28 8.99
CA ALA A 140 -5.10 -0.04 8.32
C ALA A 140 -6.63 0.06 8.23
N PHE A 141 -7.16 1.20 8.63
CA PHE A 141 -8.55 1.58 8.49
C PHE A 141 -8.60 2.73 7.50
N ILE A 142 -9.34 2.54 6.40
CA ILE A 142 -9.39 3.52 5.31
C ILE A 142 -10.85 3.90 5.07
N VAL A 143 -11.14 5.20 5.15
CA VAL A 143 -12.42 5.77 4.72
C VAL A 143 -12.21 6.43 3.38
N SER A 144 -12.99 6.03 2.39
CA SER A 144 -12.90 6.45 0.99
C SER A 144 -14.13 7.22 0.59
N TYR A 145 -13.93 8.34 -0.09
CA TYR A 145 -15.03 9.10 -0.71
C TYR A 145 -14.72 9.33 -2.18
N ALA A 146 -15.70 9.10 -3.05
CA ALA A 146 -15.58 9.30 -4.48
C ALA A 146 -16.72 10.16 -5.01
N LYS A 147 -16.41 11.03 -5.98
CA LYS A 147 -17.37 11.92 -6.60
C LYS A 147 -17.14 12.09 -8.10
N THR A 148 -18.22 12.04 -8.88
CA THR A 148 -18.23 12.40 -10.29
C THR A 148 -18.22 13.92 -10.42
N LEU A 149 -17.37 14.44 -11.31
CA LEU A 149 -17.32 15.87 -11.63
C LEU A 149 -18.25 16.23 -12.80
N LYS A 150 -18.45 17.53 -13.03
CA LYS A 150 -19.20 18.05 -14.20
C LYS A 150 -18.48 17.81 -15.53
N ILE A 151 -17.22 17.37 -15.50
CA ILE A 151 -16.43 16.99 -16.68
C ILE A 151 -16.78 15.55 -17.04
N PRO A 152 -17.34 15.28 -18.23
CA PRO A 152 -17.72 13.94 -18.64
C PRO A 152 -16.53 12.97 -18.57
N GLY A 153 -16.74 11.82 -17.96
CA GLY A 153 -15.72 10.77 -17.81
C GLY A 153 -14.73 10.96 -16.64
N LEU A 154 -14.69 12.14 -16.00
CA LEU A 154 -13.76 12.41 -14.89
C LEU A 154 -14.41 12.09 -13.53
N ARG A 155 -13.71 11.27 -12.75
CA ARG A 155 -14.06 10.87 -11.39
C ARG A 155 -12.89 11.18 -10.48
N LEU A 156 -13.18 11.71 -9.29
CA LEU A 156 -12.19 11.94 -8.25
C LEU A 156 -12.54 11.13 -7.01
N GLY A 157 -11.54 10.81 -6.22
CA GLY A 157 -11.71 10.16 -4.94
C GLY A 157 -10.57 10.51 -3.99
N ALA A 158 -10.84 10.35 -2.70
CA ALA A 158 -9.85 10.54 -1.65
C ALA A 158 -10.03 9.49 -0.56
N ASN A 159 -8.94 9.16 0.11
CA ASN A 159 -8.90 8.32 1.30
C ASN A 159 -8.36 9.11 2.48
N ALA A 160 -8.97 8.88 3.65
CA ALA A 160 -8.35 9.14 4.93
C ALA A 160 -8.02 7.79 5.57
N LYS A 161 -6.78 7.60 6.03
CA LYS A 161 -6.34 6.33 6.59
C LYS A 161 -5.74 6.50 7.99
N VAL A 162 -6.07 5.55 8.84
CA VAL A 162 -5.51 5.40 10.18
C VAL A 162 -4.76 4.07 10.20
N ILE A 163 -3.51 4.09 10.65
CA ILE A 163 -2.65 2.92 10.76
C ILE A 163 -2.41 2.64 12.22
N ARG A 164 -2.54 1.38 12.64
CA ARG A 164 -2.19 0.89 13.96
C ARG A 164 -1.24 -0.28 13.82
N ARG A 165 -0.02 -0.12 14.33
CA ARG A 165 0.98 -1.20 14.33
C ARG A 165 1.28 -1.61 15.75
N ARG A 166 1.53 -2.91 15.97
CA ARG A 166 1.82 -3.46 17.27
C ARG A 166 2.83 -4.61 17.15
N VAL A 167 3.82 -4.61 18.04
CA VAL A 167 4.83 -5.65 18.15
C VAL A 167 4.79 -6.17 19.60
N GLY A 168 4.02 -7.22 19.84
CA GLY A 168 3.79 -7.77 21.17
C GLY A 168 3.31 -6.71 22.16
N SER A 169 3.93 -6.71 23.36
CA SER A 169 3.83 -5.66 24.36
C SER A 169 4.95 -4.61 24.25
N PHE A 170 5.95 -4.85 23.36
CA PHE A 170 7.21 -4.10 23.30
C PHE A 170 7.06 -2.74 22.63
N ALA A 171 6.26 -2.67 21.57
CA ALA A 171 6.12 -1.44 20.80
C ALA A 171 4.73 -1.33 20.14
N GLY A 172 4.33 -0.10 19.88
CA GLY A 172 3.14 0.19 19.09
C GLY A 172 3.23 1.55 18.43
N SER A 173 2.53 1.70 17.31
CA SER A 173 2.44 3.01 16.66
C SER A 173 1.02 3.32 16.21
N TRP A 174 0.74 4.60 16.11
CA TRP A 174 -0.40 5.16 15.41
C TRP A 174 0.08 6.01 14.24
N GLY A 175 -0.57 5.86 13.10
CA GLY A 175 -0.26 6.60 11.90
C GLY A 175 -1.50 7.16 11.22
N PHE A 176 -1.30 8.25 10.47
CA PHE A 176 -2.36 8.92 9.71
C PHE A 176 -1.83 9.32 8.35
N GLY A 177 -2.67 9.21 7.33
CA GLY A 177 -2.33 9.61 5.98
C GLY A 177 -3.56 9.87 5.11
N ILE A 178 -3.31 10.56 4.00
CA ILE A 178 -4.33 10.89 3.00
C ILE A 178 -3.84 10.42 1.64
N ASP A 179 -4.77 9.87 0.85
CA ASP A 179 -4.53 9.55 -0.54
C ASP A 179 -5.52 10.31 -1.43
N ALA A 180 -5.14 10.55 -2.68
CA ALA A 180 -6.00 11.19 -3.68
C ALA A 180 -5.92 10.41 -4.99
N GLY A 181 -7.07 10.18 -5.62
CA GLY A 181 -7.17 9.43 -6.86
C GLY A 181 -8.07 10.08 -7.90
N ALA A 182 -7.74 9.87 -9.16
CA ALA A 182 -8.53 10.28 -10.29
C ALA A 182 -8.61 9.15 -11.31
N GLN A 183 -9.76 9.03 -11.97
CA GLN A 183 -9.94 8.21 -13.17
C GLN A 183 -10.63 9.04 -14.25
N TYR A 184 -10.20 8.83 -15.49
CA TYR A 184 -10.76 9.49 -16.66
C TYR A 184 -11.06 8.49 -17.76
N ASP A 185 -12.34 8.35 -18.11
CA ASP A 185 -12.79 7.49 -19.20
C ASP A 185 -12.91 8.30 -20.49
N TYR A 186 -12.17 7.89 -21.52
CA TYR A 186 -12.22 8.49 -22.86
C TYR A 186 -12.37 7.42 -23.94
N LYS A 187 -13.55 7.30 -24.51
CA LYS A 187 -13.90 6.25 -25.47
C LYS A 187 -13.64 4.85 -24.87
N LYS A 188 -12.71 4.07 -25.48
CA LYS A 188 -12.28 2.75 -25.01
C LYS A 188 -11.06 2.80 -24.09
N TRP A 189 -10.54 3.98 -23.80
CA TRP A 189 -9.40 4.19 -22.90
C TRP A 189 -9.85 4.57 -21.52
N LYS A 190 -9.11 4.12 -20.53
CA LYS A 190 -9.22 4.52 -19.14
C LYS A 190 -7.86 4.99 -18.67
N PHE A 191 -7.80 6.17 -18.12
CA PHE A 191 -6.60 6.74 -17.53
C PHE A 191 -6.81 6.90 -16.03
N ALA A 192 -5.75 6.74 -15.27
CA ALA A 192 -5.80 6.93 -13.83
C ALA A 192 -4.53 7.56 -13.29
N ALA A 193 -4.70 8.33 -12.23
CA ALA A 193 -3.63 8.77 -11.36
C ALA A 193 -4.05 8.53 -9.91
N MET A 194 -3.12 8.02 -9.10
CA MET A 194 -3.30 7.80 -7.68
C MET A 194 -2.06 8.31 -6.94
N ALA A 195 -2.24 9.33 -6.13
CA ALA A 195 -1.21 9.81 -5.21
C ALA A 195 -1.49 9.18 -3.84
N ARG A 196 -0.63 8.25 -3.42
CA ARG A 196 -0.67 7.66 -2.08
C ARG A 196 0.20 8.47 -1.14
N ASP A 197 -0.20 8.52 0.12
CA ASP A 197 0.54 9.19 1.19
C ASP A 197 0.85 10.67 0.87
N VAL A 198 -0.13 11.39 0.29
CA VAL A 198 0.03 12.78 -0.19
C VAL A 198 0.55 13.71 0.92
N THR A 199 0.12 13.47 2.16
CA THR A 199 0.54 14.24 3.34
C THR A 199 1.77 13.67 4.02
N SER A 200 2.44 12.66 3.41
CA SER A 200 3.44 11.82 4.06
C SER A 200 2.84 11.12 5.29
N THR A 201 2.40 9.88 5.12
CA THR A 201 1.85 9.11 6.25
C THR A 201 2.90 8.95 7.33
N PHE A 202 2.63 9.41 8.53
CA PHE A 202 3.51 9.24 9.67
C PHE A 202 3.02 8.11 10.58
N ASN A 203 3.96 7.44 11.25
CA ASN A 203 3.71 6.48 12.33
C ASN A 203 4.49 6.93 13.57
N ALA A 204 3.77 7.32 14.62
CA ALA A 204 4.36 7.68 15.90
C ALA A 204 4.55 6.39 16.72
N TRP A 205 5.79 5.96 16.89
CA TRP A 205 6.16 4.77 17.64
C TRP A 205 6.37 5.08 19.11
N THR A 206 5.81 4.24 19.97
CA THR A 206 6.02 4.21 21.40
C THR A 206 6.57 2.84 21.80
N TYR A 207 7.66 2.84 22.55
CA TYR A 207 8.30 1.64 23.06
C TYR A 207 8.01 1.45 24.54
N ASN A 208 7.62 0.26 24.92
CA ASN A 208 7.26 -0.12 26.29
C ASN A 208 8.05 -1.39 26.68
N LEU A 209 9.34 -1.19 26.96
CA LEU A 209 10.25 -2.27 27.33
C LEU A 209 10.32 -2.38 28.84
N SER A 210 10.29 -3.63 29.37
CA SER A 210 10.55 -3.91 30.78
C SER A 210 12.01 -3.60 31.13
N GLU A 211 12.31 -3.38 32.40
CA GLU A 211 13.69 -3.15 32.84
C GLU A 211 14.59 -4.35 32.56
N GLU A 212 14.04 -5.57 32.65
CA GLU A 212 14.75 -6.82 32.28
C GLU A 212 15.12 -6.81 30.80
N THR A 213 14.17 -6.44 29.91
CA THR A 213 14.42 -6.35 28.47
C THR A 213 15.46 -5.29 28.15
N LYS A 214 15.40 -4.11 28.80
CA LYS A 214 16.41 -3.05 28.65
C LYS A 214 17.80 -3.53 29.09
N ALA A 215 17.89 -4.27 30.21
CA ALA A 215 19.14 -4.84 30.66
C ALA A 215 19.75 -5.82 29.64
N VAL A 216 18.93 -6.64 28.99
CA VAL A 216 19.36 -7.54 27.91
C VAL A 216 19.92 -6.75 26.72
N PHE A 217 19.25 -5.67 26.29
CA PHE A 217 19.75 -4.78 25.20
C PHE A 217 21.14 -4.24 25.53
N VAL A 218 21.32 -3.71 26.74
CA VAL A 218 22.63 -3.19 27.20
C VAL A 218 23.69 -4.29 27.25
N ALA A 219 23.34 -5.46 27.81
CA ALA A 219 24.26 -6.58 27.94
C ALA A 219 24.72 -7.17 26.60
N THR A 220 23.87 -7.07 25.57
CA THR A 220 24.15 -7.52 24.19
C THR A 220 24.73 -6.44 23.30
N GLY A 221 25.00 -5.24 23.83
CA GLY A 221 25.57 -4.11 23.10
C GLY A 221 24.61 -3.47 22.10
N ASN A 222 23.30 -3.68 22.27
CA ASN A 222 22.27 -3.06 21.47
C ASN A 222 21.80 -1.74 22.10
N GLU A 223 21.42 -0.79 21.27
CA GLU A 223 20.80 0.45 21.74
C GLU A 223 19.36 0.20 22.17
N ILE A 224 18.94 0.85 23.27
CA ILE A 224 17.55 0.83 23.71
C ILE A 224 16.76 1.72 22.77
N PRO A 225 15.71 1.21 22.07
CA PRO A 225 14.93 2.01 21.15
C PRO A 225 14.14 3.10 21.89
N GLU A 226 14.15 4.30 21.33
CA GLU A 226 13.43 5.47 21.85
C GLU A 226 12.19 5.76 21.01
N ASN A 227 11.21 6.48 21.58
CA ASN A 227 10.03 6.92 20.86
C ASN A 227 10.43 7.74 19.64
N SER A 228 9.85 7.41 18.49
CA SER A 228 10.26 7.93 17.20
C SER A 228 9.07 8.14 16.26
N VAL A 229 9.29 8.92 15.21
CA VAL A 229 8.31 9.10 14.13
C VAL A 229 8.90 8.54 12.84
N GLU A 230 8.22 7.56 12.30
CA GLU A 230 8.50 6.97 10.99
C GLU A 230 7.62 7.67 9.94
N ILE A 231 8.18 8.05 8.81
CA ILE A 231 7.47 8.78 7.75
C ILE A 231 7.49 7.96 6.45
N THR A 232 6.31 7.71 5.88
CA THR A 232 6.15 7.15 4.53
C THR A 232 6.04 8.29 3.53
N LEU A 233 6.98 8.35 2.58
CA LEU A 233 6.97 9.40 1.55
C LEU A 233 5.87 9.17 0.51
N PRO A 234 5.39 10.24 -0.16
CA PRO A 234 4.41 10.15 -1.22
C PRO A 234 4.84 9.23 -2.36
N LYS A 235 3.87 8.52 -2.92
CA LYS A 235 4.03 7.63 -4.08
C LYS A 235 2.99 8.00 -5.13
N LEU A 236 3.39 8.09 -6.40
CA LEU A 236 2.51 8.39 -7.52
C LEU A 236 2.37 7.16 -8.42
N LEU A 237 1.13 6.70 -8.59
CA LEU A 237 0.79 5.64 -9.51
C LEU A 237 0.06 6.25 -10.71
N LEU A 238 0.54 5.95 -11.92
CA LEU A 238 -0.08 6.37 -13.17
C LEU A 238 -0.53 5.13 -13.94
N GLY A 239 -1.73 5.15 -14.49
CA GLY A 239 -2.27 4.00 -15.20
C GLY A 239 -2.98 4.37 -16.49
N GLY A 240 -2.90 3.44 -17.44
CA GLY A 240 -3.65 3.48 -18.68
C GLY A 240 -4.17 2.09 -19.04
N ALA A 241 -5.46 1.99 -19.33
CA ALA A 241 -6.08 0.74 -19.75
C ALA A 241 -6.88 0.91 -21.02
N ARG A 242 -6.97 -0.15 -21.83
CA ARG A 242 -7.79 -0.17 -23.05
C ARG A 242 -8.53 -1.49 -23.17
N LYS A 243 -9.83 -1.40 -23.46
CA LYS A 243 -10.67 -2.55 -23.77
C LYS A 243 -10.72 -2.77 -25.28
N PHE A 244 -10.47 -3.99 -25.70
CA PHE A 244 -10.60 -4.50 -27.07
C PHE A 244 -11.76 -5.48 -27.11
N ASP A 245 -12.80 -5.17 -27.88
CA ASP A 245 -13.95 -6.05 -28.09
C ASP A 245 -13.74 -6.78 -29.42
N PHE A 246 -13.48 -8.10 -29.37
CA PHE A 246 -13.27 -8.96 -30.55
C PHE A 246 -14.60 -9.47 -31.09
N SER A 247 -15.58 -9.68 -30.21
CA SER A 247 -16.93 -10.11 -30.56
C SER A 247 -17.90 -9.65 -29.45
N PRO A 248 -19.23 -9.77 -29.65
CA PRO A 248 -20.21 -9.52 -28.58
C PRO A 248 -19.99 -10.37 -27.31
N LYS A 249 -19.26 -11.50 -27.44
CA LYS A 249 -19.01 -12.44 -26.33
C LYS A 249 -17.57 -12.38 -25.80
N MET A 250 -16.63 -11.78 -26.54
CA MET A 250 -15.20 -11.84 -26.20
C MET A 250 -14.58 -10.46 -26.16
N SER A 251 -13.92 -10.14 -25.06
CA SER A 251 -13.13 -8.92 -24.92
C SER A 251 -11.81 -9.17 -24.20
N LEU A 252 -10.86 -8.27 -24.41
CA LEU A 252 -9.57 -8.20 -23.72
C LEU A 252 -9.40 -6.81 -23.14
N LEU A 253 -9.12 -6.72 -21.88
CA LEU A 253 -8.63 -5.50 -21.21
C LEU A 253 -7.11 -5.63 -21.09
N ALA A 254 -6.38 -4.63 -21.54
CA ALA A 254 -4.95 -4.47 -21.28
C ALA A 254 -4.73 -3.21 -20.44
N GLU A 255 -3.96 -3.32 -19.38
CA GLU A 255 -3.65 -2.21 -18.47
C GLU A 255 -2.16 -2.16 -18.19
N LEU A 256 -1.60 -0.93 -18.18
CA LEU A 256 -0.24 -0.61 -17.78
C LEU A 256 -0.30 0.35 -16.60
N ASN A 257 0.40 0.04 -15.53
CA ASN A 257 0.61 0.92 -14.41
C ASN A 257 2.09 1.24 -14.24
N LEU A 258 2.41 2.43 -13.77
CA LEU A 258 3.73 2.93 -13.44
C LEU A 258 3.70 3.42 -11.99
N ASP A 259 4.37 2.73 -11.10
CA ASP A 259 4.48 3.08 -9.70
C ASP A 259 5.76 3.88 -9.47
N ALA A 260 5.64 5.20 -9.30
CA ALA A 260 6.78 6.10 -9.07
C ALA A 260 6.94 6.43 -7.59
N THR A 261 8.14 6.20 -7.05
CA THR A 261 8.55 6.53 -5.69
C THR A 261 9.69 7.55 -5.69
N PHE A 262 9.75 8.41 -4.68
CA PHE A 262 10.67 9.57 -4.59
C PHE A 262 11.61 9.47 -3.39
N ASP A 263 11.75 8.28 -2.82
CA ASP A 263 12.58 7.98 -1.64
C ASP A 263 13.96 7.42 -1.97
N GLY A 264 14.43 7.72 -3.17
CA GLY A 264 15.74 7.30 -3.66
C GLY A 264 15.70 5.99 -4.43
N LYS A 265 16.86 5.35 -4.55
CA LYS A 265 17.06 4.17 -5.39
C LYS A 265 16.42 2.92 -4.77
N ARG A 266 15.38 2.39 -5.37
CA ARG A 266 14.75 1.10 -5.03
C ARG A 266 15.21 -0.03 -5.96
N SER A 267 15.00 -1.30 -5.57
CA SER A 267 15.29 -2.48 -6.40
C SER A 267 14.16 -2.77 -7.37
N VAL A 268 13.92 -1.86 -8.32
CA VAL A 268 12.88 -1.92 -9.34
C VAL A 268 13.49 -1.81 -10.73
N MET A 269 12.69 -1.94 -11.80
CA MET A 269 13.17 -1.94 -13.19
C MET A 269 13.88 -0.63 -13.55
N ILE A 270 13.29 0.52 -13.24
CA ILE A 270 13.88 1.84 -13.52
C ILE A 270 14.23 2.50 -12.19
N LYS A 271 15.51 2.70 -11.93
CA LYS A 271 16.01 3.19 -10.64
C LYS A 271 17.00 4.35 -10.82
N SER A 272 16.73 5.46 -10.14
CA SER A 272 17.63 6.59 -10.04
C SER A 272 17.72 7.11 -8.60
N LYS A 273 18.58 8.10 -8.34
CA LYS A 273 18.68 8.73 -7.02
C LYS A 273 17.43 9.56 -6.66
N ALA A 274 16.74 10.09 -7.67
CA ALA A 274 15.58 10.96 -7.47
C ALA A 274 14.25 10.22 -7.58
N ILE A 275 14.12 9.28 -8.51
CA ILE A 275 12.86 8.59 -8.82
C ILE A 275 13.16 7.13 -9.12
N SER A 276 12.37 6.23 -8.55
CA SER A 276 12.33 4.82 -8.92
C SER A 276 10.95 4.49 -9.48
N ILE A 277 10.89 3.77 -10.62
CA ILE A 277 9.63 3.43 -11.30
C ILE A 277 9.55 1.92 -11.45
N ASP A 278 8.44 1.35 -10.98
CA ASP A 278 8.09 -0.06 -11.15
C ASP A 278 6.90 -0.18 -12.12
N PRO A 279 7.12 -0.69 -13.35
CA PRO A 279 6.04 -0.90 -14.30
C PRO A 279 5.34 -2.24 -14.05
N HIS A 280 4.00 -2.22 -14.14
CA HIS A 280 3.13 -3.38 -14.06
C HIS A 280 2.26 -3.46 -15.31
N ILE A 281 2.13 -4.64 -15.89
CA ILE A 281 1.27 -4.91 -17.04
C ILE A 281 0.28 -5.99 -16.66
N GLY A 282 -1.00 -5.75 -16.93
CA GLY A 282 -2.09 -6.69 -16.69
C GLY A 282 -2.94 -6.92 -17.94
N LEU A 283 -3.36 -8.15 -18.12
CA LEU A 283 -4.29 -8.57 -19.16
C LEU A 283 -5.47 -9.30 -18.52
N GLU A 284 -6.69 -8.96 -18.93
CA GLU A 284 -7.91 -9.68 -18.54
C GLU A 284 -8.71 -10.02 -19.80
N ALA A 285 -8.72 -11.28 -20.17
CA ALA A 285 -9.60 -11.81 -21.21
C ALA A 285 -10.95 -12.20 -20.59
N SER A 286 -12.06 -11.77 -21.20
CA SER A 286 -13.40 -12.16 -20.75
C SER A 286 -14.19 -12.86 -21.84
N TYR A 287 -14.93 -13.89 -21.44
CA TYR A 287 -15.89 -14.59 -22.28
C TYR A 287 -17.29 -14.47 -21.69
N MET A 288 -18.21 -13.87 -22.44
CA MET A 288 -19.62 -13.61 -22.07
C MET A 288 -19.79 -12.82 -20.75
N ASN A 289 -18.76 -12.10 -20.29
CA ASN A 289 -18.68 -11.48 -18.97
C ASN A 289 -18.93 -12.46 -17.80
N LEU A 290 -18.72 -13.75 -18.02
CA LEU A 290 -18.92 -14.83 -17.07
C LEU A 290 -17.60 -15.51 -16.68
N VAL A 291 -16.74 -15.77 -17.64
CA VAL A 291 -15.43 -16.40 -17.44
C VAL A 291 -14.35 -15.37 -17.70
N PHE A 292 -13.39 -15.27 -16.78
CA PHE A 292 -12.27 -14.35 -16.87
C PHE A 292 -10.94 -15.08 -16.71
N LEU A 293 -10.03 -14.87 -17.65
CA LEU A 293 -8.65 -15.30 -17.56
C LEU A 293 -7.78 -14.06 -17.39
N ARG A 294 -6.89 -14.07 -16.40
CA ARG A 294 -6.02 -12.95 -16.06
C ARG A 294 -4.57 -13.37 -16.07
N ALA A 295 -3.71 -12.48 -16.54
CA ALA A 295 -2.27 -12.63 -16.49
C ALA A 295 -1.64 -11.24 -16.25
N GLY A 296 -0.50 -11.21 -15.60
CA GLY A 296 0.21 -9.96 -15.36
C GLY A 296 1.70 -10.17 -15.14
N LEU A 297 2.46 -9.11 -15.37
CA LEU A 297 3.90 -9.01 -15.13
C LEU A 297 4.18 -7.72 -14.39
N GLY A 298 4.99 -7.79 -13.35
CA GLY A 298 5.39 -6.64 -12.53
C GLY A 298 6.28 -7.08 -11.38
N ASN A 299 6.58 -6.16 -10.47
CA ASN A 299 7.47 -6.40 -9.32
C ASN A 299 8.85 -6.91 -9.73
N TYR A 300 9.40 -6.41 -10.84
CA TYR A 300 10.74 -6.77 -11.27
C TYR A 300 11.77 -6.32 -10.24
N GLN A 301 12.45 -7.28 -9.65
CA GLN A 301 13.52 -7.02 -8.69
C GLN A 301 14.86 -7.54 -9.22
N ALA A 302 15.89 -6.74 -9.09
CA ALA A 302 17.26 -7.11 -9.41
C ALA A 302 18.15 -6.78 -8.21
N TYR A 303 18.71 -7.80 -7.58
CA TYR A 303 19.67 -7.64 -6.48
C TYR A 303 20.89 -8.55 -6.69
N THR A 304 21.96 -8.22 -6.00
CA THR A 304 23.16 -9.05 -5.97
C THR A 304 23.17 -9.78 -4.65
N ASP A 305 23.26 -11.10 -4.69
CA ASP A 305 23.32 -11.93 -3.48
C ASP A 305 24.69 -11.78 -2.75
N ALA A 306 24.80 -12.45 -1.61
CA ALA A 306 26.00 -12.43 -0.80
C ALA A 306 27.24 -13.04 -1.50
N VAL A 307 27.04 -13.81 -2.58
CA VAL A 307 28.10 -14.47 -3.37
C VAL A 307 28.45 -13.67 -4.64
N GLY A 308 27.82 -12.50 -4.83
CA GLY A 308 28.05 -11.63 -5.98
C GLY A 308 27.24 -11.97 -7.23
N GLN A 309 26.29 -12.91 -7.18
CA GLN A 309 25.42 -13.25 -8.29
C GLN A 309 24.27 -12.26 -8.43
N LYS A 310 24.00 -11.83 -9.66
CA LYS A 310 22.83 -10.98 -9.95
C LYS A 310 21.58 -11.86 -10.08
N ILE A 311 20.69 -11.76 -9.11
CA ILE A 311 19.39 -12.43 -9.11
C ILE A 311 18.35 -11.46 -9.66
N LYS A 312 17.49 -11.97 -10.54
CA LYS A 312 16.34 -11.24 -11.11
C LYS A 312 15.09 -12.05 -10.82
N THR A 313 14.07 -11.39 -10.27
CA THR A 313 12.73 -11.96 -10.01
C THR A 313 11.67 -11.11 -10.68
N PHE A 314 10.54 -11.73 -11.03
CA PHE A 314 9.37 -11.08 -11.62
C PHE A 314 8.15 -11.36 -10.77
#